data_688a855ecbb3501b19f594fc0dc02f52
#
_entry.id   688a855ecbb3501b19f594fc0dc02f52
#
_cell.length_a   1.000
_cell.length_b   1.000
_cell.length_c   1.000
_cell.angle_alpha   90.00
_cell.angle_beta   90.00
_cell.angle_gamma   90.00
#
_symmetry.space_group_name_H-M   'P 1'
#
loop_
_entity.id
_entity.type
_entity.pdbx_description
1 polymer ?
#
loop_
_entity_poly.entity_id
_entity_poly.type
_entity_poly.pdbx_seq_one_letter_code
_entity_poly.pdbx_strand_id
1 'polypeptide(L)'
;GLRGGVLLPLPNPGDVHLKPLNHPDYDRLWAAIQDHDLVINQHSGQGSPSYGPGQGSLALWALEMPFYVQRGYTQLIMGGVFERFPRLRFILTESGCAWAPKLMQQMDYMYMAWKAGAIGEIDTTRDPALKEPPSFYAKRNCYYGASFPGPRDIAGREVVGVDKILWGNDYPHYEGCYPHSRENMRFAFADLEEQEVRMMLGENAATLYQFELDALKDAAAQANITPSLVRQPLEEIPADSTCITFQRERMMRQMQQAG
;
A
#
# COMPACT_ATOMS: atom_id res chain seq x y z
N GLY A 1 18.55 16.63 -6.18
CA GLY A 1 18.58 15.62 -5.14
C GLY A 1 17.65 14.45 -5.40
N LEU A 2 17.85 13.35 -4.66
CA LEU A 2 16.95 12.21 -4.67
C LEU A 2 15.62 12.58 -3.99
N ARG A 3 14.48 12.21 -4.61
CA ARG A 3 13.14 12.53 -4.08
C ARG A 3 12.37 11.31 -3.59
N GLY A 4 12.83 10.07 -3.90
CA GLY A 4 12.13 8.83 -3.56
C GLY A 4 12.04 8.50 -2.08
N GLY A 5 12.74 9.24 -1.22
CA GLY A 5 12.71 9.01 0.22
C GLY A 5 13.61 7.86 0.70
N VAL A 6 13.22 7.19 1.75
CA VAL A 6 13.97 6.14 2.44
C VAL A 6 13.25 4.80 2.27
N LEU A 7 13.93 3.79 1.77
CA LEU A 7 13.44 2.41 1.84
C LEU A 7 13.70 1.85 3.24
N LEU A 8 12.63 1.54 3.96
CA LEU A 8 12.69 1.02 5.30
C LEU A 8 12.69 -0.52 5.28
N PRO A 9 13.78 -1.19 5.69
CA PRO A 9 13.76 -2.63 5.84
C PRO A 9 12.86 -3.04 7.02
N LEU A 10 12.02 -4.05 6.81
CA LEU A 10 11.22 -4.62 7.87
C LEU A 10 11.94 -5.86 8.42
N PRO A 11 12.18 -5.95 9.75
CA PRO A 11 12.85 -7.11 10.34
C PRO A 11 12.02 -8.38 10.15
N ASN A 12 12.71 -9.49 9.85
CA ASN A 12 12.08 -10.80 9.86
C ASN A 12 11.66 -11.19 11.29
N PRO A 13 10.60 -11.99 11.46
CA PRO A 13 10.11 -12.38 12.79
C PRO A 13 11.15 -13.07 13.69
N GLY A 14 12.13 -13.74 13.11
CA GLY A 14 13.22 -14.41 13.84
C GLY A 14 14.44 -13.54 14.11
N ASP A 15 14.45 -12.28 13.66
CA ASP A 15 15.60 -11.40 13.89
C ASP A 15 15.51 -10.77 15.29
N VAL A 16 16.32 -11.33 16.20
CA VAL A 16 16.37 -10.88 17.61
C VAL A 16 17.21 -9.62 17.80
N HIS A 17 17.93 -9.17 16.80
CA HIS A 17 18.79 -7.99 16.87
C HIS A 17 18.07 -6.69 16.47
N LEU A 18 16.99 -6.79 15.70
CA LEU A 18 16.20 -5.66 15.28
C LEU A 18 14.94 -5.53 16.15
N LYS A 19 14.74 -4.34 16.66
CA LYS A 19 13.56 -4.00 17.46
C LYS A 19 12.36 -3.71 16.54
N PRO A 20 11.12 -3.83 17.04
CA PRO A 20 9.95 -3.43 16.27
C PRO A 20 9.99 -1.92 15.98
N LEU A 21 9.42 -1.49 14.85
CA LEU A 21 9.54 -0.11 14.35
C LEU A 21 9.01 0.96 15.31
N ASN A 22 8.13 0.60 16.22
CA ASN A 22 7.61 1.52 17.25
C ASN A 22 8.54 1.70 18.46
N HIS A 23 9.68 0.97 18.52
CA HIS A 23 10.59 1.07 19.65
C HIS A 23 11.21 2.47 19.75
N PRO A 24 11.31 3.08 20.95
CA PRO A 24 11.82 4.44 21.14
C PRO A 24 13.26 4.70 20.63
N ASP A 25 14.08 3.66 20.51
CA ASP A 25 15.43 3.79 19.95
C ASP A 25 15.43 4.31 18.51
N TYR A 26 14.32 4.13 17.78
CA TYR A 26 14.16 4.64 16.43
C TYR A 26 13.63 6.08 16.37
N ASP A 27 13.26 6.69 17.50
CA ASP A 27 12.70 8.05 17.51
C ASP A 27 13.65 9.08 16.88
N ARG A 28 14.97 8.90 17.06
CA ARG A 28 15.96 9.75 16.37
C ARG A 28 15.92 9.61 14.84
N LEU A 29 15.65 8.40 14.35
CA LEU A 29 15.48 8.15 12.93
C LEU A 29 14.19 8.81 12.41
N TRP A 30 13.09 8.63 13.12
CA TRP A 30 11.80 9.23 12.76
C TRP A 30 11.87 10.75 12.76
N ALA A 31 12.52 11.36 13.75
CA ALA A 31 12.76 12.80 13.80
C ALA A 31 13.55 13.27 12.57
N ALA A 32 14.67 12.63 12.25
CA ALA A 32 15.50 13.00 11.10
C ALA A 32 14.75 12.87 9.77
N ILE A 33 13.99 11.79 9.56
CA ILE A 33 13.17 11.59 8.35
C ILE A 33 12.13 12.70 8.23
N GLN A 34 11.45 13.04 9.33
CA GLN A 34 10.45 14.11 9.37
C GLN A 34 11.06 15.49 9.10
N ASP A 35 12.23 15.79 9.69
CA ASP A 35 12.89 17.09 9.56
C ASP A 35 13.46 17.32 8.15
N HIS A 36 13.84 16.25 7.46
CA HIS A 36 14.27 16.29 6.06
C HIS A 36 13.12 16.10 5.06
N ASP A 37 11.88 16.04 5.53
CA ASP A 37 10.67 15.86 4.71
C ASP A 37 10.74 14.65 3.75
N LEU A 38 11.33 13.54 4.22
CA LEU A 38 11.49 12.32 3.43
C LEU A 38 10.25 11.42 3.53
N VAL A 39 9.97 10.70 2.45
CA VAL A 39 8.95 9.65 2.43
C VAL A 39 9.55 8.33 2.91
N ILE A 40 8.87 7.63 3.79
CA ILE A 40 9.22 6.28 4.20
C ILE A 40 8.54 5.30 3.25
N ASN A 41 9.33 4.51 2.52
CA ASN A 41 8.84 3.47 1.62
C ASN A 41 9.06 2.10 2.27
N GLN A 42 8.03 1.27 2.27
CA GLN A 42 8.13 -0.14 2.61
C GLN A 42 7.64 -0.97 1.41
N HIS A 43 8.44 -1.93 0.98
CA HIS A 43 8.13 -2.75 -0.19
C HIS A 43 7.48 -4.08 0.22
N SER A 44 6.66 -4.65 -0.67
CA SER A 44 6.12 -6.02 -0.49
C SER A 44 7.25 -7.05 -0.32
N GLY A 45 6.95 -8.20 0.27
CA GLY A 45 7.94 -9.24 0.54
C GLY A 45 8.87 -9.00 1.72
N GLN A 46 9.03 -7.76 2.20
CA GLN A 46 9.86 -7.46 3.36
C GLN A 46 9.25 -8.01 4.65
N GLY A 47 10.11 -8.44 5.56
CA GLY A 47 9.69 -8.96 6.87
C GLY A 47 9.08 -10.35 6.85
N SER A 48 8.99 -11.00 5.69
CA SER A 48 8.48 -12.38 5.59
C SER A 48 9.53 -13.38 6.06
N PRO A 49 9.14 -14.43 6.81
CA PRO A 49 10.06 -15.47 7.23
C PRO A 49 10.55 -16.30 6.04
N SER A 50 11.75 -16.87 6.16
CA SER A 50 12.22 -17.87 5.22
C SER A 50 11.79 -19.26 5.70
N TYR A 51 11.09 -20.00 4.84
CA TYR A 51 10.67 -21.39 5.12
C TYR A 51 11.68 -22.44 4.59
N GLY A 52 12.81 -21.99 4.06
CA GLY A 52 13.83 -22.89 3.47
C GLY A 52 13.33 -23.58 2.18
N PRO A 53 14.02 -24.63 1.72
CA PRO A 53 13.74 -25.30 0.44
C PRO A 53 12.66 -26.40 0.54
N GLY A 54 11.86 -26.45 1.60
CA GLY A 54 10.84 -27.48 1.81
C GLY A 54 9.68 -27.42 0.81
N GLN A 55 8.98 -28.55 0.65
CA GLN A 55 7.78 -28.60 -0.18
C GLN A 55 6.70 -27.66 0.39
N GLY A 56 6.13 -26.82 -0.47
CA GLY A 56 5.13 -25.84 -0.07
C GLY A 56 5.68 -24.53 0.50
N SER A 57 6.99 -24.42 0.76
CA SER A 57 7.61 -23.23 1.36
C SER A 57 7.34 -21.94 0.59
N LEU A 58 7.42 -21.98 -0.73
CA LEU A 58 7.15 -20.82 -1.58
C LEU A 58 5.66 -20.44 -1.56
N ALA A 59 4.77 -21.40 -1.55
CA ALA A 59 3.33 -21.16 -1.46
C ALA A 59 2.93 -20.54 -0.11
N LEU A 60 3.52 -21.03 0.99
CA LEU A 60 3.33 -20.43 2.32
C LEU A 60 3.86 -18.99 2.34
N TRP A 61 5.07 -18.77 1.85
CA TRP A 61 5.66 -17.44 1.78
C TRP A 61 4.75 -16.47 0.99
N ALA A 62 4.29 -16.88 -0.19
CA ALA A 62 3.43 -16.05 -1.03
C ALA A 62 2.07 -15.76 -0.38
N LEU A 63 1.50 -16.74 0.37
CA LEU A 63 0.25 -16.57 1.10
C LEU A 63 0.38 -15.61 2.28
N GLU A 64 1.49 -15.67 3.01
CA GLU A 64 1.71 -14.90 4.23
C GLU A 64 2.38 -13.54 3.99
N MET A 65 3.01 -13.34 2.83
CA MET A 65 3.69 -12.09 2.50
C MET A 65 2.83 -10.84 2.76
N PRO A 66 1.54 -10.78 2.36
CA PRO A 66 0.71 -9.61 2.64
C PRO A 66 0.52 -9.33 4.14
N PHE A 67 0.48 -10.38 4.96
CA PHE A 67 0.39 -10.24 6.42
C PHE A 67 1.66 -9.62 7.00
N TYR A 68 2.82 -10.12 6.60
CA TYR A 68 4.10 -9.62 7.13
C TYR A 68 4.40 -8.19 6.69
N VAL A 69 4.07 -7.82 5.46
CA VAL A 69 4.28 -6.44 5.00
C VAL A 69 3.40 -5.43 5.74
N GLN A 70 2.19 -5.83 6.15
CA GLN A 70 1.29 -4.98 6.94
C GLN A 70 1.78 -4.73 8.37
N ARG A 71 2.75 -5.52 8.87
CA ARG A 71 3.31 -5.33 10.22
C ARG A 71 3.95 -3.96 10.41
N GLY A 72 4.68 -3.44 9.42
CA GLY A 72 5.26 -2.10 9.50
C GLY A 72 4.18 -1.03 9.69
N TYR A 73 3.11 -1.12 8.91
CA TYR A 73 1.95 -0.25 9.02
C TYR A 73 1.32 -0.29 10.42
N THR A 74 1.06 -1.49 10.94
CA THR A 74 0.46 -1.63 12.29
C THR A 74 1.41 -1.18 13.38
N GLN A 75 2.71 -1.46 13.30
CA GLN A 75 3.69 -1.03 14.29
C GLN A 75 3.82 0.49 14.35
N LEU A 76 3.85 1.17 13.20
CA LEU A 76 3.95 2.64 13.15
C LEU A 76 2.67 3.32 13.67
N ILE A 77 1.50 2.80 13.34
CA ILE A 77 0.22 3.35 13.80
C ILE A 77 -0.02 3.02 15.27
N MET A 78 -0.21 1.73 15.60
CA MET A 78 -0.58 1.30 16.95
C MET A 78 0.50 1.61 17.98
N GLY A 79 1.77 1.59 17.59
CA GLY A 79 2.90 1.95 18.45
C GLY A 79 3.10 3.46 18.62
N GLY A 80 2.20 4.31 18.09
CA GLY A 80 2.18 5.76 18.30
C GLY A 80 3.32 6.52 17.64
N VAL A 81 3.97 5.97 16.61
CA VAL A 81 5.04 6.69 15.89
C VAL A 81 4.46 7.93 15.21
N PHE A 82 3.32 7.80 14.54
CA PHE A 82 2.65 8.93 13.89
C PHE A 82 2.01 9.93 14.87
N GLU A 83 1.76 9.54 16.12
CA GLU A 83 1.40 10.48 17.18
C GLU A 83 2.59 11.35 17.58
N ARG A 84 3.77 10.73 17.76
CA ARG A 84 5.00 11.45 18.12
C ARG A 84 5.60 12.27 16.97
N PHE A 85 5.44 11.76 15.74
CA PHE A 85 6.00 12.35 14.51
C PHE A 85 4.91 12.57 13.45
N PRO A 86 4.06 13.58 13.63
CA PRO A 86 2.83 13.76 12.85
C PRO A 86 3.02 14.12 11.37
N ARG A 87 4.21 14.61 10.98
CA ARG A 87 4.51 14.97 9.58
C ARG A 87 5.14 13.83 8.77
N LEU A 88 5.41 12.67 9.39
CA LEU A 88 5.91 11.50 8.65
C LEU A 88 4.91 11.07 7.58
N ARG A 89 5.45 10.71 6.41
CA ARG A 89 4.70 10.13 5.29
C ARG A 89 5.22 8.73 5.04
N PHE A 90 4.32 7.77 5.03
CA PHE A 90 4.64 6.35 4.89
C PHE A 90 3.85 5.74 3.74
N ILE A 91 4.51 5.04 2.83
CA ILE A 91 3.88 4.34 1.72
C ILE A 91 4.24 2.86 1.74
N LEU A 92 3.22 2.01 1.59
CA LEU A 92 3.40 0.59 1.29
C LEU A 92 3.40 0.43 -0.23
N THR A 93 4.57 0.11 -0.78
CA THR A 93 4.78 -0.07 -2.21
C THR A 93 4.49 -1.52 -2.61
N GLU A 94 3.81 -1.70 -3.74
CA GLU A 94 3.47 -3.00 -4.31
C GLU A 94 2.67 -3.92 -3.36
N SER A 95 1.82 -3.32 -2.54
CA SER A 95 1.02 -4.06 -1.55
C SER A 95 -0.49 -3.96 -1.81
N GLY A 96 -0.90 -3.27 -2.87
CA GLY A 96 -2.31 -2.94 -3.10
C GLY A 96 -2.91 -2.10 -1.97
N CYS A 97 -4.22 -1.92 -1.98
CA CYS A 97 -4.92 -1.19 -0.92
C CYS A 97 -6.24 -1.86 -0.47
N ALA A 98 -6.66 -2.95 -1.09
CA ALA A 98 -7.91 -3.65 -0.76
C ALA A 98 -7.99 -4.17 0.69
N TRP A 99 -6.85 -4.44 1.30
CA TRP A 99 -6.74 -4.91 2.69
C TRP A 99 -6.92 -3.78 3.72
N ALA A 100 -6.59 -2.55 3.35
CA ALA A 100 -6.45 -1.44 4.30
C ALA A 100 -7.76 -1.06 5.01
N PRO A 101 -8.94 -0.97 4.36
CA PRO A 101 -10.20 -0.65 5.05
C PRO A 101 -10.52 -1.62 6.19
N LYS A 102 -10.35 -2.92 5.96
CA LYS A 102 -10.60 -3.95 6.98
C LYS A 102 -9.61 -3.86 8.14
N LEU A 103 -8.34 -3.66 7.84
CA LEU A 103 -7.30 -3.54 8.88
C LEU A 103 -7.50 -2.26 9.70
N MET A 104 -7.85 -1.14 9.09
CA MET A 104 -8.19 0.10 9.79
C MET A 104 -9.35 -0.12 10.78
N GLN A 105 -10.42 -0.78 10.34
CA GLN A 105 -11.56 -1.12 11.18
C GLN A 105 -11.15 -2.02 12.37
N GLN A 106 -10.30 -3.02 12.12
CA GLN A 106 -9.79 -3.92 13.17
C GLN A 106 -8.94 -3.17 14.20
N MET A 107 -8.09 -2.26 13.76
CA MET A 107 -7.26 -1.45 14.66
C MET A 107 -8.12 -0.48 15.49
N ASP A 108 -9.14 0.14 14.90
CA ASP A 108 -10.06 1.03 15.61
C ASP A 108 -10.85 0.25 16.66
N TYR A 109 -11.33 -0.95 16.31
CA TYR A 109 -11.99 -1.84 17.28
C TYR A 109 -11.06 -2.19 18.44
N MET A 110 -9.82 -2.59 18.15
CA MET A 110 -8.82 -2.93 19.16
C MET A 110 -8.52 -1.73 20.07
N TYR A 111 -8.39 -0.53 19.48
CA TYR A 111 -8.17 0.70 20.23
C TYR A 111 -9.35 1.00 21.21
N MET A 112 -10.59 0.88 20.74
CA MET A 112 -11.75 1.08 21.59
C MET A 112 -11.86 0.03 22.71
N ALA A 113 -11.63 -1.23 22.37
CA ALA A 113 -11.64 -2.32 23.33
C ALA A 113 -10.53 -2.17 24.40
N TRP A 114 -9.35 -1.73 23.98
CA TRP A 114 -8.24 -1.42 24.88
C TRP A 114 -8.61 -0.29 25.85
N LYS A 115 -9.13 0.82 25.36
CA LYS A 115 -9.56 1.95 26.19
C LYS A 115 -10.68 1.58 27.17
N ALA A 116 -11.55 0.68 26.80
CA ALA A 116 -12.63 0.18 27.64
C ALA A 116 -12.18 -0.89 28.65
N GLY A 117 -10.92 -1.34 28.61
CA GLY A 117 -10.46 -2.48 29.43
C GLY A 117 -11.10 -3.82 29.04
N ALA A 118 -11.60 -3.95 27.81
CA ALA A 118 -12.43 -5.06 27.37
C ALA A 118 -11.68 -6.09 26.49
N ILE A 119 -10.40 -6.35 26.78
CA ILE A 119 -9.58 -7.31 26.02
C ILE A 119 -9.24 -8.52 26.91
N GLY A 120 -10.25 -9.23 27.34
CA GLY A 120 -10.07 -10.46 28.13
C GLY A 120 -9.17 -10.24 29.34
N GLU A 121 -8.14 -11.07 29.48
CA GLU A 121 -7.18 -11.01 30.59
C GLU A 121 -5.98 -10.09 30.31
N ILE A 122 -5.96 -9.37 29.20
CA ILE A 122 -4.86 -8.49 28.83
C ILE A 122 -4.87 -7.24 29.73
N ASP A 123 -3.71 -6.93 30.31
CA ASP A 123 -3.51 -5.69 31.07
C ASP A 123 -3.54 -4.48 30.12
N THR A 124 -4.65 -3.75 30.16
CA THR A 124 -4.86 -2.56 29.33
C THR A 124 -4.40 -1.26 29.99
N THR A 125 -3.80 -1.32 31.18
CA THR A 125 -3.26 -0.13 31.88
C THR A 125 -2.03 0.44 31.17
N ARG A 126 -1.34 -0.35 30.35
CA ARG A 126 -0.24 0.06 29.50
C ARG A 126 -0.80 0.50 28.14
N ASP A 127 -1.21 1.73 28.08
CA ASP A 127 -1.89 2.33 26.95
C ASP A 127 -1.05 2.35 25.66
N PRO A 128 -1.62 2.05 24.48
CA PRO A 128 -1.08 2.59 23.25
C PRO A 128 -1.16 4.12 23.34
N ALA A 129 -0.04 4.80 23.15
CA ALA A 129 0.10 6.27 23.27
C ALA A 129 -0.65 7.03 22.17
N LEU A 130 -1.87 6.59 21.84
CA LEU A 130 -2.70 7.17 20.77
C LEU A 130 -3.79 8.06 21.41
N LYS A 131 -3.90 9.29 20.89
CA LYS A 131 -4.99 10.22 21.25
C LYS A 131 -6.21 10.01 20.38
N GLU A 132 -6.00 9.72 19.10
CA GLU A 132 -7.03 9.50 18.09
C GLU A 132 -7.16 8.02 17.71
N PRO A 133 -8.28 7.60 17.10
CA PRO A 133 -8.39 6.24 16.55
C PRO A 133 -7.31 5.95 15.51
N PRO A 134 -6.82 4.71 15.39
CA PRO A 134 -5.81 4.30 14.43
C PRO A 134 -6.09 4.71 12.98
N SER A 135 -7.36 4.68 12.55
CA SER A 135 -7.78 5.12 11.22
C SER A 135 -7.49 6.60 10.95
N PHE A 136 -7.45 7.44 11.97
CA PHE A 136 -7.05 8.84 11.84
C PHE A 136 -5.60 8.96 11.36
N TYR A 137 -4.67 8.21 11.97
CA TYR A 137 -3.26 8.22 11.59
C TYR A 137 -3.04 7.59 10.22
N ALA A 138 -3.77 6.51 9.93
CA ALA A 138 -3.76 5.88 8.62
C ALA A 138 -4.10 6.87 7.50
N LYS A 139 -5.20 7.61 7.66
CA LYS A 139 -5.65 8.63 6.70
C LYS A 139 -4.71 9.82 6.60
N ARG A 140 -4.06 10.21 7.70
CA ARG A 140 -3.14 11.36 7.72
C ARG A 140 -1.78 11.02 7.11
N ASN A 141 -1.20 9.89 7.49
CA ASN A 141 0.22 9.59 7.30
C ASN A 141 0.49 8.53 6.22
N CYS A 142 -0.47 7.65 5.90
CA CYS A 142 -0.21 6.47 5.08
C CYS A 142 -0.69 6.65 3.64
N TYR A 143 0.08 6.07 2.72
CA TYR A 143 -0.16 6.01 1.29
C TYR A 143 -0.07 4.55 0.81
N TYR A 144 -0.67 4.25 -0.32
CA TYR A 144 -0.80 2.88 -0.83
C TYR A 144 -0.32 2.82 -2.29
N GLY A 145 0.82 2.15 -2.50
CA GLY A 145 1.35 1.86 -3.83
C GLY A 145 0.60 0.68 -4.43
N ALA A 146 -0.43 0.97 -5.20
CA ALA A 146 -1.24 -0.02 -5.89
C ALA A 146 -0.59 -0.37 -7.23
N SER A 147 0.37 -1.30 -7.22
CA SER A 147 0.97 -1.83 -8.45
C SER A 147 -0.03 -2.69 -9.19
N PHE A 148 -0.15 -2.46 -10.50
CA PHE A 148 -1.07 -3.19 -11.39
C PHE A 148 -2.45 -3.51 -10.77
N PRO A 149 -3.18 -2.51 -10.21
CA PRO A 149 -4.40 -2.75 -9.45
C PRO A 149 -5.52 -3.31 -10.33
N GLY A 150 -6.48 -3.98 -9.69
CA GLY A 150 -7.77 -4.31 -10.28
C GLY A 150 -8.91 -3.51 -9.62
N PRO A 151 -10.15 -3.65 -10.10
CA PRO A 151 -11.31 -2.91 -9.55
C PRO A 151 -11.50 -3.11 -8.05
N ARG A 152 -11.18 -4.31 -7.54
CA ARG A 152 -11.28 -4.63 -6.10
C ARG A 152 -10.28 -3.86 -5.24
N ASP A 153 -9.09 -3.60 -5.78
CA ASP A 153 -8.08 -2.82 -5.06
C ASP A 153 -8.53 -1.38 -4.91
N ILE A 154 -9.21 -0.86 -5.93
CA ILE A 154 -9.69 0.54 -5.96
C ILE A 154 -11.02 0.72 -5.23
N ALA A 155 -11.78 -0.34 -5.00
CA ALA A 155 -13.09 -0.27 -4.34
C ALA A 155 -13.03 0.35 -2.92
N GLY A 156 -11.89 0.21 -2.22
CA GLY A 156 -11.68 0.78 -0.87
C GLY A 156 -11.26 2.25 -0.84
N ARG A 157 -11.13 2.93 -1.98
CA ARG A 157 -10.55 4.27 -2.09
C ARG A 157 -11.23 5.34 -1.24
N GLU A 158 -12.54 5.25 -1.07
CA GLU A 158 -13.31 6.20 -0.24
C GLU A 158 -12.96 6.09 1.24
N VAL A 159 -12.59 4.90 1.69
CA VAL A 159 -12.20 4.65 3.09
C VAL A 159 -10.78 5.09 3.36
N VAL A 160 -9.84 4.73 2.48
CA VAL A 160 -8.42 5.05 2.65
C VAL A 160 -8.07 6.48 2.24
N GLY A 161 -8.86 7.07 1.34
CA GLY A 161 -8.65 8.37 0.71
C GLY A 161 -8.14 8.22 -0.72
N VAL A 162 -8.84 8.83 -1.67
CA VAL A 162 -8.43 8.85 -3.09
C VAL A 162 -7.04 9.46 -3.25
N ASP A 163 -6.73 10.49 -2.45
CA ASP A 163 -5.44 11.19 -2.40
C ASP A 163 -4.28 10.33 -1.83
N LYS A 164 -4.56 9.13 -1.36
CA LYS A 164 -3.59 8.22 -0.74
C LYS A 164 -3.15 7.07 -1.63
N ILE A 165 -3.82 6.85 -2.76
CA ILE A 165 -3.54 5.73 -3.67
C ILE A 165 -2.66 6.20 -4.82
N LEU A 166 -1.57 5.45 -5.09
CA LEU A 166 -0.63 5.67 -6.18
C LEU A 166 -0.59 4.44 -7.07
N TRP A 167 -0.87 4.62 -8.35
CA TRP A 167 -0.74 3.56 -9.35
C TRP A 167 0.73 3.30 -9.71
N GLY A 168 1.05 2.04 -10.01
CA GLY A 168 2.33 1.62 -10.58
C GLY A 168 2.16 0.44 -11.53
N ASN A 169 3.07 0.28 -12.50
CA ASN A 169 3.07 -0.85 -13.44
C ASN A 169 4.05 -1.96 -13.08
N ASP A 170 4.94 -1.69 -12.13
CA ASP A 170 5.96 -2.61 -11.65
C ASP A 170 6.99 -3.06 -12.70
N TYR A 171 7.26 -2.21 -13.68
CA TYR A 171 8.28 -2.51 -14.69
C TYR A 171 9.70 -2.53 -14.09
N PRO A 172 10.56 -3.53 -14.40
CA PRO A 172 10.40 -4.57 -15.43
C PRO A 172 10.00 -5.96 -14.88
N HIS A 173 9.34 -6.04 -13.73
CA HIS A 173 8.90 -7.32 -13.15
C HIS A 173 7.95 -8.08 -14.08
N TYR A 174 8.07 -9.40 -14.08
CA TYR A 174 7.30 -10.29 -14.94
C TYR A 174 5.80 -10.28 -14.62
N GLU A 175 5.43 -10.16 -13.34
CA GLU A 175 4.06 -10.04 -12.85
C GLU A 175 3.43 -8.66 -13.07
N GLY A 176 4.23 -7.67 -13.47
CA GLY A 176 3.77 -6.33 -13.76
C GLY A 176 2.86 -6.23 -14.98
N CYS A 177 2.27 -5.07 -15.21
CA CYS A 177 1.31 -4.90 -16.30
C CYS A 177 1.93 -4.47 -17.64
N TYR A 178 3.24 -4.30 -17.74
CA TYR A 178 3.89 -4.02 -19.04
C TYR A 178 3.88 -5.28 -19.94
N PRO A 179 3.61 -5.17 -21.25
CA PRO A 179 3.35 -3.96 -22.03
C PRO A 179 1.88 -3.46 -21.99
N HIS A 180 1.00 -4.12 -21.26
CA HIS A 180 -0.44 -3.88 -21.21
C HIS A 180 -0.86 -2.87 -20.11
N SER A 181 -0.03 -1.85 -19.87
CA SER A 181 -0.30 -0.85 -18.82
C SER A 181 -1.58 -0.05 -19.06
N ARG A 182 -1.90 0.25 -20.34
CA ARG A 182 -3.15 0.95 -20.70
C ARG A 182 -4.38 0.11 -20.41
N GLU A 183 -4.32 -1.18 -20.72
CA GLU A 183 -5.36 -2.16 -20.45
C GLU A 183 -5.57 -2.32 -18.95
N ASN A 184 -4.49 -2.35 -18.16
CA ASN A 184 -4.59 -2.40 -16.70
C ASN A 184 -5.26 -1.15 -16.14
N MET A 185 -4.90 0.05 -16.62
CA MET A 185 -5.55 1.30 -16.21
C MET A 185 -7.04 1.28 -16.54
N ARG A 186 -7.42 0.88 -17.76
CA ARG A 186 -8.83 0.75 -18.17
C ARG A 186 -9.57 -0.28 -17.32
N PHE A 187 -8.93 -1.40 -17.01
CA PHE A 187 -9.52 -2.43 -16.15
C PHE A 187 -9.79 -1.93 -14.73
N ALA A 188 -8.87 -1.15 -14.16
CA ALA A 188 -8.97 -0.70 -12.78
C ALA A 188 -9.83 0.56 -12.58
N PHE A 189 -9.85 1.48 -13.56
CA PHE A 189 -10.33 2.85 -13.35
C PHE A 189 -11.47 3.28 -14.28
N ALA A 190 -11.99 2.39 -15.13
CA ALA A 190 -13.00 2.77 -16.14
C ALA A 190 -14.25 3.45 -15.56
N ASP A 191 -14.72 3.00 -14.39
CA ASP A 191 -15.95 3.45 -13.77
C ASP A 191 -15.75 4.64 -12.81
N LEU A 192 -14.54 5.22 -12.78
CA LEU A 192 -14.21 6.30 -11.85
C LEU A 192 -14.41 7.68 -12.46
N GLU A 193 -14.56 8.68 -11.60
CA GLU A 193 -14.57 10.06 -12.01
C GLU A 193 -13.20 10.51 -12.51
N GLU A 194 -13.18 11.44 -13.48
CA GLU A 194 -11.93 11.90 -14.10
C GLU A 194 -10.93 12.41 -13.08
N GLN A 195 -11.39 13.15 -12.09
CA GLN A 195 -10.54 13.70 -11.04
C GLN A 195 -9.89 12.59 -10.21
N GLU A 196 -10.61 11.53 -9.85
CA GLU A 196 -10.06 10.38 -9.13
C GLU A 196 -8.99 9.67 -9.96
N VAL A 197 -9.23 9.49 -11.27
CA VAL A 197 -8.27 8.89 -12.20
C VAL A 197 -6.97 9.71 -12.25
N ARG A 198 -7.08 11.04 -12.41
CA ARG A 198 -5.92 11.94 -12.44
C ARG A 198 -5.10 11.87 -11.16
N MET A 199 -5.77 11.91 -10.02
CA MET A 199 -5.13 11.84 -8.71
C MET A 199 -4.33 10.54 -8.56
N MET A 200 -4.96 9.38 -8.77
CA MET A 200 -4.32 8.08 -8.54
C MET A 200 -3.26 7.73 -9.58
N LEU A 201 -3.38 8.20 -10.83
CA LEU A 201 -2.42 7.91 -11.89
C LEU A 201 -1.19 8.82 -11.88
N GLY A 202 -1.22 9.97 -11.19
CA GLY A 202 -0.06 10.86 -11.23
C GLY A 202 -0.02 11.96 -10.17
N GLU A 203 -1.11 12.68 -9.93
CA GLU A 203 -1.12 13.86 -9.06
C GLU A 203 -0.76 13.53 -7.61
N ASN A 204 -1.21 12.38 -7.09
CA ASN A 204 -0.84 11.92 -5.75
C ASN A 204 0.66 11.63 -5.63
N ALA A 205 1.25 10.97 -6.62
CA ALA A 205 2.69 10.70 -6.65
C ALA A 205 3.49 12.01 -6.74
N ALA A 206 3.04 12.94 -7.59
CA ALA A 206 3.67 14.25 -7.72
C ALA A 206 3.62 15.03 -6.40
N THR A 207 2.49 15.00 -5.70
CA THR A 207 2.34 15.66 -4.39
C THR A 207 3.22 14.98 -3.32
N LEU A 208 3.18 13.65 -3.24
CA LEU A 208 3.92 12.91 -2.23
C LEU A 208 5.44 13.08 -2.37
N TYR A 209 5.95 13.00 -3.60
CA TYR A 209 7.38 13.06 -3.90
C TYR A 209 7.85 14.42 -4.41
N GLN A 210 6.97 15.43 -4.41
CA GLN A 210 7.27 16.81 -4.81
C GLN A 210 7.81 16.92 -6.25
N PHE A 211 7.18 16.20 -7.20
CA PHE A 211 7.50 16.35 -8.61
C PHE A 211 6.79 17.57 -9.21
N GLU A 212 7.52 18.30 -10.06
CA GLU A 212 6.96 19.42 -10.81
C GLU A 212 6.16 18.90 -12.00
N LEU A 213 4.82 18.91 -11.90
CA LEU A 213 3.93 18.41 -12.95
C LEU A 213 4.15 19.12 -14.29
N ASP A 214 4.45 20.42 -14.28
CA ASP A 214 4.74 21.19 -15.50
C ASP A 214 5.97 20.65 -16.24
N ALA A 215 6.99 20.21 -15.54
CA ALA A 215 8.19 19.62 -16.14
C ALA A 215 7.93 18.24 -16.77
N LEU A 216 6.82 17.59 -16.43
CA LEU A 216 6.45 16.27 -16.94
C LEU A 216 5.46 16.32 -18.13
N LYS A 217 4.97 17.50 -18.51
CA LYS A 217 3.93 17.66 -19.54
C LYS A 217 4.30 17.04 -20.89
N ASP A 218 5.52 17.25 -21.34
CA ASP A 218 5.97 16.72 -22.63
C ASP A 218 6.07 15.19 -22.62
N ALA A 219 6.59 14.62 -21.53
CA ALA A 219 6.65 13.18 -21.35
C ALA A 219 5.25 12.55 -21.25
N ALA A 220 4.34 13.20 -20.54
CA ALA A 220 2.96 12.77 -20.43
C ALA A 220 2.23 12.82 -21.78
N ALA A 221 2.47 13.86 -22.58
CA ALA A 221 1.92 13.99 -23.93
C ALA A 221 2.42 12.86 -24.86
N GLN A 222 3.70 12.50 -24.76
CA GLN A 222 4.28 11.38 -25.53
C GLN A 222 3.69 10.03 -25.14
N ALA A 223 3.37 9.82 -23.86
CA ALA A 223 2.72 8.58 -23.40
C ALA A 223 1.31 8.43 -23.98
N ASN A 224 0.66 9.53 -24.36
CA ASN A 224 -0.67 9.57 -24.94
C ASN A 224 -1.71 8.78 -24.11
N ILE A 225 -1.63 8.93 -22.79
CA ILE A 225 -2.61 8.35 -21.83
C ILE A 225 -3.44 9.51 -21.30
N THR A 226 -4.72 9.50 -21.63
CA THR A 226 -5.68 10.51 -21.20
C THR A 226 -6.71 9.93 -20.23
N PRO A 227 -7.31 10.72 -19.35
CA PRO A 227 -8.39 10.23 -18.50
C PRO A 227 -9.56 9.65 -19.31
N SER A 228 -9.89 10.23 -20.45
CA SER A 228 -10.94 9.72 -21.34
C SER A 228 -10.60 8.34 -21.93
N LEU A 229 -9.32 8.06 -22.22
CA LEU A 229 -8.87 6.73 -22.65
C LEU A 229 -9.00 5.72 -21.50
N VAL A 230 -8.56 6.08 -20.32
CA VAL A 230 -8.57 5.21 -19.14
C VAL A 230 -9.98 4.86 -18.70
N ARG A 231 -10.93 5.79 -18.86
CA ARG A 231 -12.35 5.60 -18.51
C ARG A 231 -13.14 4.78 -19.54
N GLN A 232 -12.50 4.30 -20.59
CA GLN A 232 -13.12 3.34 -21.51
C GLN A 232 -13.03 1.93 -20.90
N PRO A 233 -14.15 1.23 -20.69
CA PRO A 233 -14.12 -0.14 -20.16
C PRO A 233 -13.22 -1.06 -20.97
N LEU A 234 -12.53 -1.97 -20.29
CA LEU A 234 -11.75 -3.01 -20.94
C LEU A 234 -12.69 -4.15 -21.34
N GLU A 235 -12.86 -4.38 -22.63
CA GLU A 235 -13.72 -5.44 -23.15
C GLU A 235 -13.11 -6.82 -22.96
N GLU A 236 -11.83 -6.96 -23.27
CA GLU A 236 -11.10 -8.22 -23.20
C GLU A 236 -9.77 -8.06 -22.46
N ILE A 237 -9.47 -9.02 -21.58
CA ILE A 237 -8.16 -9.10 -20.92
C ILE A 237 -7.13 -9.64 -21.90
N PRO A 238 -5.98 -8.97 -22.11
CA PRO A 238 -4.94 -9.44 -23.01
C PRO A 238 -4.52 -10.87 -22.72
N ALA A 239 -4.63 -11.76 -23.71
CA ALA A 239 -4.42 -13.20 -23.51
C ALA A 239 -2.97 -13.55 -23.16
N ASP A 240 -2.02 -12.78 -23.69
CA ASP A 240 -0.58 -12.92 -23.51
C ASP A 240 -0.04 -12.21 -22.25
N SER A 241 -0.89 -11.52 -21.49
CA SER A 241 -0.46 -10.80 -20.32
C SER A 241 -0.08 -11.72 -19.16
N THR A 242 1.10 -11.47 -18.60
CA THR A 242 1.59 -12.11 -17.37
C THR A 242 1.18 -11.37 -16.11
N CYS A 243 0.54 -10.21 -16.22
CA CYS A 243 0.07 -9.42 -15.09
C CYS A 243 -0.77 -10.24 -14.11
N ILE A 244 -0.35 -10.25 -12.86
CA ILE A 244 -0.98 -11.07 -11.82
C ILE A 244 -2.46 -10.71 -11.61
N THR A 245 -2.83 -9.45 -11.79
CA THR A 245 -4.23 -9.00 -11.68
C THR A 245 -5.09 -9.59 -12.79
N PHE A 246 -4.59 -9.62 -14.02
CA PHE A 246 -5.28 -10.24 -15.14
C PHE A 246 -5.36 -11.76 -15.02
N GLN A 247 -4.28 -12.40 -14.53
CA GLN A 247 -4.30 -13.84 -14.28
C GLN A 247 -5.34 -14.20 -13.22
N ARG A 248 -5.39 -13.44 -12.10
CA ARG A 248 -6.41 -13.63 -11.06
C ARG A 248 -7.83 -13.47 -11.58
N GLU A 249 -8.07 -12.45 -12.39
CA GLU A 249 -9.39 -12.23 -12.98
C GLU A 249 -9.81 -13.37 -13.91
N ARG A 250 -8.91 -13.86 -14.76
CA ARG A 250 -9.17 -15.03 -15.62
C ARG A 250 -9.52 -16.27 -14.80
N MET A 251 -8.76 -16.56 -13.74
CA MET A 251 -9.05 -17.70 -12.86
C MET A 251 -10.43 -17.57 -12.19
N MET A 252 -10.77 -16.38 -11.70
CA MET A 252 -12.08 -16.17 -11.06
C MET A 252 -13.24 -16.36 -12.03
N ARG A 253 -13.14 -15.88 -13.27
CA ARG A 253 -14.16 -16.11 -14.31
C ARG A 253 -14.31 -17.59 -14.64
N GLN A 254 -13.21 -18.34 -14.72
CA GLN A 254 -13.24 -19.78 -14.92
C GLN A 254 -13.94 -20.52 -13.76
N MET A 255 -13.63 -20.16 -12.52
CA MET A 255 -14.27 -20.75 -11.34
C MET A 255 -15.78 -20.47 -11.29
N GLN A 256 -16.23 -19.28 -11.68
CA GLN A 256 -17.66 -18.94 -11.76
C GLN A 256 -18.41 -19.69 -12.86
N GLN A 257 -17.75 -20.08 -13.94
CA GLN A 257 -18.34 -20.85 -15.04
C GLN A 257 -18.39 -22.35 -14.74
N ALA A 258 -17.57 -22.83 -13.80
CA ALA A 258 -17.47 -24.24 -13.43
C ALA A 258 -18.40 -24.67 -12.27
N GLY A 259 -19.00 -23.71 -11.56
CA GLY A 259 -19.93 -23.94 -10.44
C GLY A 259 -21.33 -23.53 -10.77
#